data_fd1ec3c722d6488f8f8987ed8f6377af
#
_entry.id   fd1ec3c722d6488f8f8987ed8f6377af
#
_cell.length_a   1.000
_cell.length_b   1.000
_cell.length_c   1.000
_cell.angle_alpha   90.00
_cell.angle_beta   90.00
_cell.angle_gamma   90.00
#
_symmetry.space_group_name_H-M   'P 1'
#
loop_
_entity.id
_entity.type
_entity.pdbx_description
1 polymer ?
#
loop_
_entity_poly.entity_id
_entity_poly.type
_entity_poly.pdbx_seq_one_letter_code
_entity_poly.pdbx_strand_id
1 'polypeptide(L)'
;IRLREFNMAELEYFIDPDDPPIDDLSKWPDRVCMVPDPDGPRPGEFEMSFKEALESGIVKHPTVAWFLAMTMEFLEFVGIDRTKVRFRQHAGSEMAHYASDCWDCELKGEHGWVEVVGIANRTCHDLESHEEHSKSSLLRAWRTYEKPVKKKSEVLKPVGSVIGPTFRERAGEVSSALSQLQEIPSSFPFELELPDGTIVHIGEDMVNSAVEDSVVSGEYFTPHVIEPAFGIDRIIWHILDHNYKEVDKEGERYTILSLNPEIAPADLVVLPLFDKDGMD
;
A
#
# COMPACT_ATOMS: atom_id res chain seq x y z
N ILE A 1 22.87 -7.04 5.52
CA ILE A 1 22.92 -8.30 6.26
C ILE A 1 21.76 -9.17 5.76
N ARG A 2 22.07 -10.30 5.12
CA ARG A 2 21.07 -11.30 4.74
C ARG A 2 21.19 -12.48 5.70
N LEU A 3 20.20 -12.63 6.56
CA LEU A 3 20.07 -13.78 7.47
C LEU A 3 19.07 -14.78 6.85
N ARG A 4 19.07 -16.01 7.36
CA ARG A 4 18.07 -17.03 6.98
C ARG A 4 16.69 -16.73 7.52
N GLU A 5 16.65 -16.08 8.69
CA GLU A 5 15.45 -15.62 9.37
C GLU A 5 15.67 -14.18 9.78
N PHE A 6 14.70 -13.31 9.55
CA PHE A 6 14.69 -11.94 10.03
C PHE A 6 13.24 -11.47 10.18
N ASN A 7 13.04 -10.53 11.11
CA ASN A 7 11.73 -9.97 11.35
C ASN A 7 11.43 -8.87 10.34
N MET A 8 10.24 -8.93 9.76
CA MET A 8 9.69 -7.90 8.89
C MET A 8 8.33 -7.44 9.44
N ALA A 9 7.97 -6.21 9.14
CA ALA A 9 6.62 -5.70 9.26
C ALA A 9 6.19 -5.17 7.90
N GLU A 10 5.04 -5.64 7.42
CA GLU A 10 4.45 -5.20 6.16
C GLU A 10 3.07 -4.61 6.43
N LEU A 11 2.74 -3.56 5.72
CA LEU A 11 1.42 -2.92 5.74
C LEU A 11 0.88 -2.88 4.31
N GLU A 12 -0.33 -3.36 4.12
CA GLU A 12 -1.07 -3.16 2.88
C GLU A 12 -2.11 -2.03 3.10
N TYR A 13 -1.89 -0.91 2.46
CA TYR A 13 -2.76 0.26 2.56
C TYR A 13 -3.57 0.43 1.29
N PHE A 14 -4.88 0.19 1.41
CA PHE A 14 -5.81 0.24 0.28
C PHE A 14 -6.30 1.66 0.06
N ILE A 15 -6.22 2.13 -1.18
CA ILE A 15 -6.61 3.49 -1.58
C ILE A 15 -7.55 3.47 -2.77
N ASP A 16 -8.37 4.51 -2.86
CA ASP A 16 -9.05 4.87 -4.09
C ASP A 16 -8.05 5.53 -5.05
N PRO A 17 -7.78 4.95 -6.25
CA PRO A 17 -6.81 5.51 -7.17
C PRO A 17 -7.19 6.89 -7.73
N ASP A 18 -8.49 7.22 -7.77
CA ASP A 18 -8.99 8.49 -8.28
C ASP A 18 -9.15 9.56 -7.19
N ASP A 19 -9.19 9.14 -5.93
CA ASP A 19 -9.28 10.02 -4.76
C ASP A 19 -8.34 9.53 -3.64
N PRO A 20 -7.01 9.50 -3.90
CA PRO A 20 -6.06 9.07 -2.89
C PRO A 20 -6.05 10.05 -1.71
N PRO A 21 -5.94 9.54 -0.48
CA PRO A 21 -5.82 10.41 0.68
C PRO A 21 -4.57 11.27 0.55
N ILE A 22 -4.75 12.59 0.59
CA ILE A 22 -3.68 13.57 0.50
C ILE A 22 -3.48 14.16 1.88
N ASP A 23 -2.39 13.77 2.54
CA ASP A 23 -1.94 14.45 3.75
C ASP A 23 -1.06 15.65 3.40
N ASP A 24 -1.08 16.63 4.29
CA ASP A 24 -0.27 17.83 4.15
C ASP A 24 1.22 17.50 4.38
N LEU A 25 1.96 17.31 3.28
CA LEU A 25 3.40 17.05 3.31
C LEU A 25 4.22 18.24 3.85
N SER A 26 3.60 19.42 4.06
CA SER A 26 4.28 20.57 4.66
C SER A 26 4.65 20.35 6.13
N LYS A 27 4.10 19.31 6.78
CA LYS A 27 4.52 18.88 8.12
C LYS A 27 5.97 18.41 8.17
N TRP A 28 6.51 17.97 7.03
CA TRP A 28 7.88 17.51 6.87
C TRP A 28 8.68 18.41 5.91
N PRO A 29 9.04 19.62 6.36
CA PRO A 29 9.68 20.63 5.50
C PRO A 29 11.15 20.33 5.20
N ASP A 30 11.75 19.46 6.01
CA ASP A 30 13.17 19.17 5.92
C ASP A 30 13.53 18.41 4.65
N ARG A 31 14.70 18.73 4.12
CA ARG A 31 15.23 18.09 2.92
C ARG A 31 15.88 16.76 3.28
N VAL A 32 15.71 15.80 2.39
CA VAL A 32 16.27 14.46 2.49
C VAL A 32 17.01 14.11 1.20
N CYS A 33 17.95 13.19 1.30
CA CYS A 33 18.66 12.70 0.13
C CYS A 33 17.75 11.76 -0.68
N MET A 34 17.45 12.17 -1.92
CA MET A 34 16.67 11.40 -2.88
C MET A 34 17.55 10.99 -4.05
N VAL A 35 17.46 9.71 -4.42
CA VAL A 35 18.17 9.11 -5.57
C VAL A 35 17.09 8.57 -6.54
N PRO A 36 16.59 9.41 -7.45
CA PRO A 36 15.59 9.01 -8.44
C PRO A 36 16.10 7.91 -9.37
N ASP A 37 15.17 7.33 -10.14
CA ASP A 37 15.45 6.36 -11.19
C ASP A 37 16.61 6.85 -12.10
N PRO A 38 17.71 6.09 -12.22
CA PRO A 38 18.86 6.48 -13.04
C PRO A 38 18.53 6.59 -14.53
N ASP A 39 17.49 5.89 -15.00
CA ASP A 39 17.00 5.92 -16.37
C ASP A 39 15.86 6.96 -16.57
N GLY A 40 15.48 7.62 -15.48
CA GLY A 40 14.42 8.62 -15.46
C GLY A 40 14.87 10.01 -15.97
N PRO A 41 13.95 10.98 -15.97
CA PRO A 41 14.23 12.33 -16.51
C PRO A 41 15.19 13.16 -15.64
N ARG A 42 15.44 12.77 -14.40
CA ARG A 42 16.32 13.45 -13.45
C ARG A 42 17.20 12.47 -12.69
N PRO A 43 18.19 11.87 -13.35
CA PRO A 43 19.12 10.98 -12.67
C PRO A 43 20.07 11.77 -11.74
N GLY A 44 20.50 11.13 -10.67
CA GLY A 44 21.46 11.69 -9.72
C GLY A 44 20.96 11.68 -8.28
N GLU A 45 21.68 12.37 -7.41
CA GLU A 45 21.38 12.48 -6.00
C GLU A 45 21.01 13.93 -5.67
N PHE A 46 19.88 14.15 -5.01
CA PHE A 46 19.35 15.47 -4.74
C PHE A 46 18.88 15.59 -3.29
N GLU A 47 19.12 16.76 -2.71
CA GLU A 47 18.50 17.15 -1.46
C GLU A 47 17.17 17.87 -1.75
N MET A 48 16.04 17.30 -1.33
CA MET A 48 14.72 17.91 -1.50
C MET A 48 13.73 17.46 -0.42
N SER A 49 12.68 18.23 -0.20
CA SER A 49 11.57 17.81 0.65
C SER A 49 10.67 16.81 -0.08
N PHE A 50 9.90 16.00 0.67
CA PHE A 50 8.93 15.08 0.07
C PHE A 50 7.85 15.80 -0.75
N LYS A 51 7.48 17.02 -0.32
CA LYS A 51 6.58 17.89 -1.08
C LYS A 51 7.17 18.29 -2.43
N GLU A 52 8.42 18.76 -2.45
CA GLU A 52 9.13 19.09 -3.70
C GLU A 52 9.28 17.85 -4.60
N ALA A 53 9.55 16.68 -4.04
CA ALA A 53 9.67 15.43 -4.79
C ALA A 53 8.34 15.04 -5.46
N LEU A 54 7.22 15.19 -4.77
CA LEU A 54 5.89 14.96 -5.32
C LEU A 54 5.52 16.01 -6.38
N GLU A 55 5.67 17.30 -6.08
CA GLU A 55 5.33 18.39 -7.01
C GLU A 55 6.19 18.36 -8.30
N SER A 56 7.43 17.89 -8.23
CA SER A 56 8.30 17.71 -9.38
C SER A 56 8.05 16.41 -10.17
N GLY A 57 7.19 15.52 -9.69
CA GLY A 57 6.88 14.23 -10.30
C GLY A 57 7.98 13.16 -10.15
N ILE A 58 8.97 13.38 -9.28
CA ILE A 58 9.98 12.38 -8.91
C ILE A 58 9.31 11.25 -8.13
N VAL A 59 8.55 11.58 -7.10
CA VAL A 59 7.60 10.66 -6.48
C VAL A 59 6.28 10.79 -7.21
N LYS A 60 5.77 9.69 -7.74
CA LYS A 60 4.62 9.71 -8.65
C LYS A 60 3.28 9.74 -7.93
N HIS A 61 3.23 9.31 -6.66
CA HIS A 61 1.97 9.14 -5.94
C HIS A 61 2.00 9.82 -4.56
N PRO A 62 0.97 10.60 -4.18
CA PRO A 62 0.95 11.34 -2.91
C PRO A 62 1.03 10.43 -1.68
N THR A 63 0.36 9.28 -1.69
CA THR A 63 0.41 8.33 -0.58
C THR A 63 1.80 7.68 -0.44
N VAL A 64 2.52 7.46 -1.56
CA VAL A 64 3.92 7.00 -1.50
C VAL A 64 4.78 8.09 -0.83
N ALA A 65 4.64 9.36 -1.25
CA ALA A 65 5.37 10.47 -0.64
C ALA A 65 5.10 10.60 0.87
N TRP A 66 3.85 10.36 1.28
CA TRP A 66 3.46 10.36 2.68
C TRP A 66 4.14 9.22 3.47
N PHE A 67 4.17 7.99 2.94
CA PHE A 67 4.87 6.89 3.59
C PHE A 67 6.38 7.09 3.65
N LEU A 68 6.99 7.71 2.62
CA LEU A 68 8.40 8.12 2.67
C LEU A 68 8.66 9.09 3.82
N ALA A 69 7.78 10.10 3.98
CA ALA A 69 7.87 11.09 5.05
C ALA A 69 7.70 10.46 6.43
N MET A 70 6.69 9.62 6.62
CA MET A 70 6.48 8.88 7.88
C MET A 70 7.65 7.93 8.20
N THR A 71 8.23 7.30 7.19
CA THR A 71 9.42 6.45 7.37
C THR A 71 10.59 7.26 7.88
N MET A 72 10.81 8.46 7.34
CA MET A 72 11.87 9.36 7.84
C MET A 72 11.63 9.78 9.29
N GLU A 73 10.42 10.20 9.62
CA GLU A 73 10.02 10.58 10.99
C GLU A 73 10.23 9.41 11.97
N PHE A 74 9.80 8.20 11.58
CA PHE A 74 10.01 6.99 12.39
C PHE A 74 11.50 6.70 12.61
N LEU A 75 12.33 6.79 11.58
CA LEU A 75 13.76 6.54 11.70
C LEU A 75 14.45 7.55 12.61
N GLU A 76 14.09 8.84 12.53
CA GLU A 76 14.59 9.86 13.45
C GLU A 76 14.12 9.62 14.89
N PHE A 77 12.84 9.23 15.07
CA PHE A 77 12.29 8.88 16.38
C PHE A 77 13.08 7.75 17.04
N VAL A 78 13.48 6.72 16.29
CA VAL A 78 14.28 5.61 16.82
C VAL A 78 15.78 5.92 16.88
N GLY A 79 16.19 7.15 16.61
CA GLY A 79 17.57 7.63 16.80
C GLY A 79 18.52 7.37 15.62
N ILE A 80 18.00 7.18 14.43
CA ILE A 80 18.81 7.15 13.21
C ILE A 80 19.22 8.57 12.81
N ASP A 81 20.49 8.75 12.49
CA ASP A 81 21.02 10.02 11.98
C ASP A 81 20.50 10.30 10.57
N ARG A 82 19.73 11.39 10.39
CA ARG A 82 19.18 11.83 9.12
C ARG A 82 20.21 11.89 7.99
N THR A 83 21.43 12.30 8.27
CA THR A 83 22.51 12.40 7.27
C THR A 83 22.99 11.06 6.74
N LYS A 84 22.55 9.97 7.38
CA LYS A 84 22.84 8.59 6.99
C LYS A 84 21.62 7.89 6.38
N VAL A 85 20.59 8.63 5.97
CA VAL A 85 19.39 8.13 5.32
C VAL A 85 19.32 8.65 3.89
N ARG A 86 18.96 7.78 2.96
CA ARG A 86 18.57 8.19 1.60
C ARG A 86 17.39 7.37 1.10
N PHE A 87 16.65 7.93 0.16
CA PHE A 87 15.56 7.25 -0.53
C PHE A 87 15.96 7.02 -1.99
N ARG A 88 16.04 5.77 -2.40
CA ARG A 88 16.42 5.35 -3.75
C ARG A 88 15.21 4.80 -4.49
N GLN A 89 14.90 5.37 -5.64
CA GLN A 89 13.87 4.87 -6.54
C GLN A 89 14.41 3.68 -7.34
N HIS A 90 13.61 2.65 -7.52
CA HIS A 90 13.94 1.55 -8.40
C HIS A 90 14.00 2.02 -9.84
N ALA A 91 15.02 1.53 -10.58
CA ALA A 91 15.06 1.68 -12.03
C ALA A 91 13.89 0.89 -12.66
N GLY A 92 13.43 1.34 -13.82
CA GLY A 92 12.36 0.66 -14.53
C GLY A 92 12.63 -0.84 -14.80
N SER A 93 13.91 -1.22 -14.94
CA SER A 93 14.35 -2.62 -15.09
C SER A 93 14.37 -3.44 -13.79
N GLU A 94 14.43 -2.78 -12.63
CA GLU A 94 14.41 -3.41 -11.29
C GLU A 94 12.98 -3.55 -10.78
N MET A 95 12.10 -2.65 -11.21
CA MET A 95 10.73 -2.58 -10.72
C MET A 95 9.93 -3.80 -11.15
N ALA A 96 9.19 -4.39 -10.23
CA ALA A 96 8.26 -5.46 -10.55
C ALA A 96 7.20 -4.97 -11.54
N HIS A 97 6.77 -5.83 -12.47
CA HIS A 97 5.83 -5.48 -13.54
C HIS A 97 4.46 -4.98 -13.04
N TYR A 98 4.11 -5.27 -11.80
CA TYR A 98 2.86 -4.85 -11.15
C TYR A 98 3.00 -3.54 -10.36
N ALA A 99 4.22 -3.03 -10.16
CA ALA A 99 4.44 -1.79 -9.43
C ALA A 99 4.52 -0.59 -10.38
N SER A 100 3.92 0.53 -10.00
CA SER A 100 3.99 1.80 -10.74
C SER A 100 5.02 2.76 -10.19
N ASP A 101 5.40 2.62 -8.92
CA ASP A 101 6.44 3.38 -8.22
C ASP A 101 6.97 2.55 -7.06
N CYS A 102 8.28 2.50 -6.89
CA CYS A 102 8.93 1.73 -5.84
C CYS A 102 10.17 2.46 -5.33
N TRP A 103 10.28 2.58 -4.01
CA TRP A 103 11.33 3.30 -3.31
C TRP A 103 11.90 2.47 -2.18
N ASP A 104 13.22 2.42 -2.10
CA ASP A 104 13.95 1.89 -0.97
C ASP A 104 14.40 3.03 -0.04
N CYS A 105 14.13 2.90 1.25
CA CYS A 105 14.84 3.66 2.26
C CYS A 105 16.11 2.90 2.64
N GLU A 106 17.26 3.52 2.42
CA GLU A 106 18.56 2.93 2.69
C GLU A 106 19.27 3.70 3.80
N LEU A 107 19.91 2.95 4.70
CA LEU A 107 20.75 3.48 5.78
C LEU A 107 22.22 3.22 5.51
N LYS A 108 23.04 4.22 5.81
CA LYS A 108 24.50 4.15 5.65
C LYS A 108 25.13 3.59 6.91
N GLY A 109 25.68 2.38 6.82
CA GLY A 109 26.52 1.76 7.83
C GLY A 109 27.98 1.66 7.38
N GLU A 110 28.82 0.98 8.16
CA GLU A 110 30.24 0.74 7.83
C GLU A 110 30.43 0.04 6.48
N HIS A 111 29.50 -0.80 6.10
CA HIS A 111 29.55 -1.60 4.86
C HIS A 111 28.84 -0.95 3.67
N GLY A 112 28.49 0.34 3.76
CA GLY A 112 27.80 1.10 2.72
C GLY A 112 26.30 1.25 2.99
N TRP A 113 25.55 1.46 1.91
CA TRP A 113 24.09 1.63 1.97
C TRP A 113 23.37 0.30 2.02
N VAL A 114 22.43 0.17 2.94
CA VAL A 114 21.62 -1.03 3.16
C VAL A 114 20.16 -0.64 3.15
N GLU A 115 19.39 -1.25 2.29
CA GLU A 115 17.92 -1.15 2.26
C GLU A 115 17.33 -1.66 3.59
N VAL A 116 16.49 -0.84 4.21
CA VAL A 116 15.81 -1.15 5.47
C VAL A 116 14.30 -1.08 5.37
N VAL A 117 13.76 -0.28 4.44
CA VAL A 117 12.33 -0.19 4.17
C VAL A 117 12.13 -0.10 2.66
N GLY A 118 11.22 -0.92 2.12
CA GLY A 118 10.70 -0.79 0.77
C GLY A 118 9.31 -0.17 0.79
N ILE A 119 9.00 0.73 -0.13
CA ILE A 119 7.68 1.35 -0.26
C ILE A 119 7.27 1.27 -1.73
N ALA A 120 6.24 0.49 -2.02
CA ALA A 120 5.78 0.23 -3.37
C ALA A 120 4.31 0.62 -3.59
N ASN A 121 4.01 1.23 -4.72
CA ASN A 121 2.65 1.28 -5.25
C ASN A 121 2.44 0.06 -6.16
N ARG A 122 1.78 -0.97 -5.63
CA ARG A 122 1.51 -2.24 -6.32
C ARG A 122 0.32 -2.18 -7.28
N THR A 123 -0.33 -1.01 -7.38
CA THR A 123 -1.58 -0.84 -8.15
C THR A 123 -2.69 -1.79 -7.67
N CYS A 124 -3.58 -2.22 -8.55
CA CYS A 124 -4.63 -3.20 -8.26
C CYS A 124 -4.28 -4.63 -8.71
N HIS A 125 -3.05 -4.86 -9.20
CA HIS A 125 -2.67 -6.09 -9.89
C HIS A 125 -2.93 -7.36 -9.06
N ASP A 126 -2.54 -7.36 -7.79
CA ASP A 126 -2.71 -8.53 -6.93
C ASP A 126 -4.19 -8.82 -6.66
N LEU A 127 -5.00 -7.78 -6.46
CA LEU A 127 -6.44 -7.92 -6.22
C LEU A 127 -7.16 -8.44 -7.47
N GLU A 128 -6.82 -7.91 -8.65
CA GLU A 128 -7.37 -8.38 -9.93
C GLU A 128 -6.96 -9.84 -10.20
N SER A 129 -5.71 -10.19 -9.95
CA SER A 129 -5.22 -11.57 -10.06
C SER A 129 -5.96 -12.52 -9.12
N HIS A 130 -6.22 -12.10 -7.88
CA HIS A 130 -7.01 -12.85 -6.92
C HIS A 130 -8.46 -13.01 -7.36
N GLU A 131 -9.11 -11.97 -7.87
CA GLU A 131 -10.48 -12.04 -8.41
C GLU A 131 -10.57 -13.02 -9.57
N GLU A 132 -9.64 -12.97 -10.52
CA GLU A 132 -9.60 -13.85 -11.68
C GLU A 132 -9.48 -15.32 -11.27
N HIS A 133 -8.55 -15.63 -10.34
CA HIS A 133 -8.29 -17.01 -9.93
C HIS A 133 -9.35 -17.57 -8.97
N SER A 134 -9.87 -16.75 -8.07
CA SER A 134 -10.91 -17.16 -7.10
C SER A 134 -12.31 -17.11 -7.66
N LYS A 135 -12.51 -16.44 -8.81
CA LYS A 135 -13.82 -16.14 -9.41
C LYS A 135 -14.74 -15.39 -8.43
N SER A 136 -14.18 -14.51 -7.62
CA SER A 136 -14.87 -13.75 -6.59
C SER A 136 -14.66 -12.26 -6.80
N SER A 137 -15.71 -11.46 -6.73
CA SER A 137 -15.69 -10.00 -6.82
C SER A 137 -15.65 -9.31 -5.44
N LEU A 138 -15.28 -10.04 -4.38
CA LEU A 138 -15.30 -9.54 -2.98
C LEU A 138 -14.20 -8.54 -2.67
N LEU A 139 -13.21 -8.36 -3.56
CA LEU A 139 -12.06 -7.47 -3.36
C LEU A 139 -12.29 -6.05 -3.89
N ARG A 140 -13.54 -5.71 -4.21
CA ARG A 140 -13.92 -4.38 -4.68
C ARG A 140 -14.44 -3.50 -3.55
N ALA A 141 -14.10 -2.21 -3.61
CA ALA A 141 -14.61 -1.18 -2.72
C ALA A 141 -15.74 -0.39 -3.42
N TRP A 142 -16.59 0.25 -2.61
CA TRP A 142 -17.64 1.12 -3.12
C TRP A 142 -17.27 2.58 -2.92
N ARG A 143 -17.26 3.36 -4.01
CA ARG A 143 -17.11 4.82 -3.98
C ARG A 143 -18.48 5.47 -4.07
N THR A 144 -18.85 6.26 -3.07
CA THR A 144 -20.07 7.03 -3.05
C THR A 144 -19.85 8.40 -3.69
N TYR A 145 -20.66 8.78 -4.65
CA TYR A 145 -20.61 10.12 -5.23
C TYR A 145 -21.23 11.15 -4.29
N GLU A 146 -20.69 12.36 -4.27
CA GLU A 146 -21.28 13.50 -3.50
C GLU A 146 -22.74 13.78 -3.92
N LYS A 147 -23.04 13.61 -5.21
CA LYS A 147 -24.38 13.74 -5.77
C LYS A 147 -24.61 12.61 -6.77
N PRO A 148 -25.84 12.03 -6.80
CA PRO A 148 -26.15 11.02 -7.80
C PRO A 148 -25.89 11.53 -9.22
N VAL A 149 -25.24 10.72 -10.03
CA VAL A 149 -24.85 11.04 -11.41
C VAL A 149 -25.69 10.22 -12.39
N LYS A 150 -26.11 10.84 -13.49
CA LYS A 150 -26.71 10.10 -14.60
C LYS A 150 -25.60 9.41 -15.37
N LYS A 151 -25.62 8.09 -15.36
CA LYS A 151 -24.67 7.24 -16.09
C LYS A 151 -25.45 6.40 -17.11
N LYS A 152 -24.92 6.31 -18.31
CA LYS A 152 -25.42 5.33 -19.28
C LYS A 152 -24.86 3.99 -18.90
N SER A 153 -25.70 3.09 -18.45
CA SER A 153 -25.32 1.72 -18.13
C SER A 153 -25.92 0.77 -19.16
N GLU A 154 -25.13 -0.17 -19.55
CA GLU A 154 -25.62 -1.31 -20.33
C GLU A 154 -26.40 -2.21 -19.36
N VAL A 155 -27.61 -2.62 -19.77
CA VAL A 155 -28.46 -3.49 -18.96
C VAL A 155 -28.91 -4.67 -19.82
N LEU A 156 -29.09 -5.83 -19.20
CA LEU A 156 -29.66 -6.99 -19.87
C LEU A 156 -31.17 -6.96 -19.73
N LYS A 157 -31.84 -6.89 -20.88
CA LYS A 157 -33.30 -7.00 -20.94
C LYS A 157 -33.72 -8.44 -21.24
N PRO A 158 -34.56 -9.03 -20.38
CA PRO A 158 -35.04 -10.39 -20.61
C PRO A 158 -35.87 -10.50 -21.88
N VAL A 159 -35.58 -11.51 -22.69
CA VAL A 159 -36.39 -11.85 -23.89
C VAL A 159 -37.52 -12.76 -23.44
N GLY A 160 -38.70 -12.16 -23.18
CA GLY A 160 -39.84 -12.87 -22.60
C GLY A 160 -40.33 -14.05 -23.45
N SER A 161 -40.18 -13.99 -24.79
CA SER A 161 -40.52 -15.08 -25.71
C SER A 161 -39.65 -16.33 -25.54
N VAL A 162 -38.43 -16.20 -24.97
CA VAL A 162 -37.53 -17.30 -24.71
C VAL A 162 -37.58 -17.70 -23.24
N ILE A 163 -37.57 -16.73 -22.33
CA ILE A 163 -37.59 -16.98 -20.87
C ILE A 163 -38.91 -17.62 -20.43
N GLY A 164 -40.05 -17.15 -20.97
CA GLY A 164 -41.37 -17.67 -20.62
C GLY A 164 -41.48 -19.18 -20.81
N PRO A 165 -41.28 -19.71 -22.04
CA PRO A 165 -41.31 -21.15 -22.30
C PRO A 165 -40.26 -21.96 -21.54
N THR A 166 -39.06 -21.40 -21.34
CA THR A 166 -37.94 -22.08 -20.69
C THR A 166 -38.16 -22.25 -19.21
N PHE A 167 -38.53 -21.18 -18.49
CA PHE A 167 -38.64 -21.19 -17.02
C PHE A 167 -40.08 -21.27 -16.49
N ARG A 168 -41.09 -21.17 -17.38
CA ARG A 168 -42.50 -21.34 -17.06
C ARG A 168 -42.95 -20.50 -15.85
N GLU A 169 -43.34 -21.15 -14.76
CA GLU A 169 -43.81 -20.48 -13.53
C GLU A 169 -42.77 -19.56 -12.91
N ARG A 170 -41.51 -19.84 -13.13
CA ARG A 170 -40.38 -19.05 -12.60
C ARG A 170 -39.87 -17.94 -13.53
N ALA A 171 -40.51 -17.79 -14.70
CA ALA A 171 -40.05 -16.79 -15.68
C ALA A 171 -40.07 -15.35 -15.14
N GLY A 172 -41.02 -15.02 -14.26
CA GLY A 172 -41.08 -13.72 -13.58
C GLY A 172 -39.91 -13.45 -12.62
N GLU A 173 -39.55 -14.47 -11.86
CA GLU A 173 -38.42 -14.40 -10.91
C GLU A 173 -37.10 -14.23 -11.67
N VAL A 174 -36.89 -15.04 -12.73
CA VAL A 174 -35.71 -14.94 -13.59
C VAL A 174 -35.61 -13.58 -14.26
N SER A 175 -36.72 -13.06 -14.80
CA SER A 175 -36.75 -11.74 -15.43
C SER A 175 -36.43 -10.61 -14.44
N SER A 176 -36.95 -10.71 -13.21
CA SER A 176 -36.66 -9.73 -12.14
C SER A 176 -35.21 -9.78 -11.74
N ALA A 177 -34.65 -10.98 -11.54
CA ALA A 177 -33.24 -11.16 -11.15
C ALA A 177 -32.30 -10.65 -12.25
N LEU A 178 -32.60 -10.91 -13.54
CA LEU A 178 -31.85 -10.37 -14.67
C LEU A 178 -31.86 -8.84 -14.72
N SER A 179 -33.00 -8.22 -14.41
CA SER A 179 -33.13 -6.76 -14.41
C SER A 179 -32.45 -6.09 -13.23
N GLN A 180 -32.09 -6.86 -12.21
CA GLN A 180 -31.38 -6.39 -11.00
C GLN A 180 -29.87 -6.66 -11.04
N LEU A 181 -29.34 -7.29 -12.08
CA LEU A 181 -27.93 -7.52 -12.26
C LEU A 181 -27.19 -6.17 -12.30
N GLN A 182 -26.23 -6.02 -11.42
CA GLN A 182 -25.40 -4.82 -11.36
C GLN A 182 -24.25 -4.84 -12.37
N GLU A 183 -23.83 -6.02 -12.76
CA GLU A 183 -22.76 -6.23 -13.76
C GLU A 183 -23.22 -7.21 -14.84
N ILE A 184 -22.86 -6.90 -16.07
CA ILE A 184 -23.14 -7.78 -17.21
C ILE A 184 -22.06 -8.86 -17.26
N PRO A 185 -22.44 -10.14 -17.25
CA PRO A 185 -21.48 -11.24 -17.38
C PRO A 185 -20.67 -11.14 -18.67
N SER A 186 -19.37 -11.45 -18.57
CA SER A 186 -18.43 -11.38 -19.69
C SER A 186 -18.58 -12.51 -20.71
N SER A 187 -19.34 -13.56 -20.38
CA SER A 187 -19.53 -14.72 -21.25
C SER A 187 -20.90 -15.37 -21.06
N PHE A 188 -21.42 -16.02 -22.09
CA PHE A 188 -22.63 -16.83 -22.06
C PHE A 188 -22.32 -18.31 -22.36
N PRO A 189 -23.06 -19.29 -21.76
CA PRO A 189 -24.07 -19.07 -20.74
C PRO A 189 -23.47 -18.72 -19.37
N PHE A 190 -24.20 -17.97 -18.55
CA PHE A 190 -23.80 -17.68 -17.17
C PHE A 190 -24.82 -18.21 -16.16
N GLU A 191 -24.38 -18.36 -14.92
CA GLU A 191 -25.22 -18.79 -13.80
C GLU A 191 -25.84 -17.59 -13.12
N LEU A 192 -27.17 -17.63 -12.94
CA LEU A 192 -27.96 -16.64 -12.25
C LEU A 192 -28.56 -17.28 -10.99
N GLU A 193 -28.20 -16.76 -9.82
CA GLU A 193 -28.80 -17.19 -8.56
C GLU A 193 -30.11 -16.42 -8.33
N LEU A 194 -31.17 -17.15 -8.04
CA LEU A 194 -32.48 -16.59 -7.72
C LEU A 194 -32.58 -16.34 -6.20
N PRO A 195 -33.56 -15.53 -5.74
CA PRO A 195 -33.72 -15.18 -4.34
C PRO A 195 -33.88 -16.36 -3.36
N ASP A 196 -34.30 -17.51 -3.88
CA ASP A 196 -34.45 -18.76 -3.12
C ASP A 196 -33.19 -19.64 -3.10
N GLY A 197 -32.06 -19.16 -3.68
CA GLY A 197 -30.80 -19.89 -3.80
C GLY A 197 -30.75 -20.87 -4.99
N THR A 198 -31.76 -20.90 -5.84
CA THR A 198 -31.71 -21.75 -7.04
C THR A 198 -30.85 -21.12 -8.13
N ILE A 199 -29.95 -21.90 -8.70
CA ILE A 199 -29.10 -21.48 -9.82
C ILE A 199 -29.76 -21.86 -11.14
N VAL A 200 -29.85 -20.89 -12.05
CA VAL A 200 -30.35 -21.07 -13.41
C VAL A 200 -29.31 -20.63 -14.43
N HIS A 201 -29.26 -21.29 -15.58
CA HIS A 201 -28.35 -20.94 -16.67
C HIS A 201 -29.02 -20.03 -17.68
N ILE A 202 -28.41 -18.90 -17.98
CA ILE A 202 -28.93 -17.89 -18.92
C ILE A 202 -28.08 -17.93 -20.19
N GLY A 203 -28.73 -18.25 -21.28
CA GLY A 203 -28.13 -18.22 -22.62
C GLY A 203 -28.19 -16.83 -23.26
N GLU A 204 -27.35 -16.61 -24.26
CA GLU A 204 -27.27 -15.34 -24.99
C GLU A 204 -28.63 -14.98 -25.67
N ASP A 205 -29.37 -15.99 -26.11
CA ASP A 205 -30.71 -15.84 -26.72
C ASP A 205 -31.81 -15.43 -25.76
N MET A 206 -31.55 -15.51 -24.44
CA MET A 206 -32.51 -15.17 -23.38
C MET A 206 -32.51 -13.70 -23.00
N VAL A 207 -31.51 -12.94 -23.45
CA VAL A 207 -31.31 -11.54 -23.09
C VAL A 207 -30.96 -10.68 -24.28
N ASN A 208 -31.33 -9.40 -24.23
CA ASN A 208 -30.85 -8.37 -25.15
C ASN A 208 -30.09 -7.31 -24.35
N SER A 209 -28.93 -6.90 -24.85
CA SER A 209 -28.22 -5.73 -24.30
C SER A 209 -28.94 -4.44 -24.73
N ALA A 210 -29.15 -3.53 -23.79
CA ALA A 210 -29.68 -2.20 -24.00
C ALA A 210 -28.96 -1.17 -23.16
N VAL A 211 -28.78 0.04 -23.69
CA VAL A 211 -28.19 1.16 -22.94
C VAL A 211 -29.32 1.97 -22.32
N GLU A 212 -29.36 2.10 -21.03
CA GLU A 212 -30.32 2.91 -20.29
C GLU A 212 -29.63 4.01 -19.45
N ASP A 213 -30.30 5.15 -19.34
CA ASP A 213 -29.88 6.20 -18.41
C ASP A 213 -30.29 5.80 -16.99
N SER A 214 -29.32 5.45 -16.16
CA SER A 214 -29.52 5.16 -14.73
C SER A 214 -28.99 6.30 -13.89
N VAL A 215 -29.62 6.55 -12.74
CA VAL A 215 -29.10 7.47 -11.73
C VAL A 215 -28.38 6.62 -10.70
N VAL A 216 -27.05 6.75 -10.65
CA VAL A 216 -26.21 5.98 -9.75
C VAL A 216 -25.67 6.86 -8.63
N SER A 217 -25.65 6.35 -7.40
CA SER A 217 -25.13 7.05 -6.22
C SER A 217 -23.66 6.73 -5.93
N GLY A 218 -23.05 5.84 -6.71
CA GLY A 218 -21.67 5.43 -6.57
C GLY A 218 -21.31 4.34 -7.58
N GLU A 219 -20.10 3.81 -7.45
CA GLU A 219 -19.61 2.70 -8.29
C GLU A 219 -18.65 1.81 -7.51
N TYR A 220 -18.53 0.56 -7.93
CA TYR A 220 -17.49 -0.33 -7.47
C TYR A 220 -16.19 -0.07 -8.22
N PHE A 221 -15.08 -0.15 -7.49
CA PHE A 221 -13.74 -0.06 -8.05
C PHE A 221 -12.80 -1.06 -7.34
N THR A 222 -11.73 -1.44 -7.99
CA THR A 222 -10.65 -2.23 -7.37
C THR A 222 -9.65 -1.25 -6.74
N PRO A 223 -9.42 -1.31 -5.41
CA PRO A 223 -8.46 -0.44 -4.74
C PRO A 223 -7.04 -0.65 -5.28
N HIS A 224 -6.22 0.40 -5.23
CA HIS A 224 -4.79 0.24 -5.32
C HIS A 224 -4.19 -0.06 -3.95
N VAL A 225 -3.06 -0.76 -3.94
CA VAL A 225 -2.34 -1.13 -2.72
C VAL A 225 -1.02 -0.37 -2.67
N ILE A 226 -0.81 0.37 -1.58
CA ILE A 226 0.51 0.91 -1.23
C ILE A 226 1.06 0.03 -0.12
N GLU A 227 2.25 -0.53 -0.34
CA GLU A 227 2.89 -1.49 0.57
C GLU A 227 4.21 -0.93 1.06
N PRO A 228 4.28 -0.43 2.31
CA PRO A 228 5.53 -0.25 3.03
C PRO A 228 5.92 -1.54 3.77
N ALA A 229 7.17 -1.98 3.57
CA ALA A 229 7.75 -3.19 4.17
C ALA A 229 9.01 -2.82 4.95
N PHE A 230 9.02 -3.08 6.25
CA PHE A 230 10.08 -2.69 7.19
C PHE A 230 10.93 -3.90 7.58
N GLY A 231 12.23 -3.86 7.30
CA GLY A 231 13.21 -4.83 7.76
C GLY A 231 13.63 -4.54 9.20
N ILE A 232 12.88 -5.03 10.18
CA ILE A 232 13.03 -4.69 11.61
C ILE A 232 14.45 -4.96 12.11
N ASP A 233 15.01 -6.13 11.82
CA ASP A 233 16.35 -6.49 12.28
C ASP A 233 17.43 -5.60 11.65
N ARG A 234 17.25 -5.15 10.42
CA ARG A 234 18.16 -4.22 9.75
C ARG A 234 18.12 -2.83 10.41
N ILE A 235 16.90 -2.38 10.76
CA ILE A 235 16.70 -1.10 11.46
C ILE A 235 17.35 -1.17 12.86
N ILE A 236 17.11 -2.23 13.63
CA ILE A 236 17.71 -2.44 14.95
C ILE A 236 19.25 -2.43 14.85
N TRP A 237 19.78 -3.12 13.86
CA TRP A 237 21.25 -3.13 13.65
C TRP A 237 21.81 -1.72 13.42
N HIS A 238 21.14 -0.91 12.58
CA HIS A 238 21.57 0.46 12.33
C HIS A 238 21.36 1.40 13.53
N ILE A 239 20.30 1.17 14.34
CA ILE A 239 20.15 1.89 15.61
C ILE A 239 21.38 1.66 16.49
N LEU A 240 21.84 0.41 16.62
CA LEU A 240 23.04 0.08 17.39
C LEU A 240 24.30 0.68 16.75
N ASP A 241 24.49 0.53 15.44
CA ASP A 241 25.66 1.04 14.70
C ASP A 241 25.78 2.57 14.77
N HIS A 242 24.69 3.30 14.60
CA HIS A 242 24.70 4.76 14.61
C HIS A 242 24.90 5.36 16.02
N ASN A 243 24.50 4.64 17.06
CA ASN A 243 24.53 5.12 18.43
C ASN A 243 25.69 4.56 19.27
N TYR A 244 26.46 3.64 18.68
CA TYR A 244 27.69 3.11 19.30
C TYR A 244 28.81 4.16 19.26
N LYS A 245 29.43 4.39 20.40
CA LYS A 245 30.57 5.33 20.54
C LYS A 245 31.64 4.75 21.44
N GLU A 246 32.89 4.95 21.04
CA GLU A 246 34.03 4.73 21.91
C GLU A 246 34.53 6.10 22.43
N VAL A 247 34.62 6.25 23.71
CA VAL A 247 35.05 7.50 24.39
C VAL A 247 36.25 7.23 25.27
N ASP A 248 37.28 8.05 25.10
CA ASP A 248 38.48 8.04 25.98
C ASP A 248 38.25 9.04 27.12
N LYS A 249 38.25 8.55 28.36
CA LYS A 249 38.07 9.37 29.54
C LYS A 249 39.14 9.00 30.56
N GLU A 250 39.99 9.96 30.90
CA GLU A 250 41.07 9.82 31.89
C GLU A 250 42.07 8.69 31.58
N GLY A 251 42.27 8.37 30.26
CA GLY A 251 43.17 7.31 29.81
C GLY A 251 42.53 5.91 29.79
N GLU A 252 41.27 5.80 30.10
CA GLU A 252 40.48 4.57 29.97
C GLU A 252 39.48 4.68 28.82
N ARG A 253 39.32 3.59 28.07
CA ARG A 253 38.44 3.51 26.93
C ARG A 253 37.10 2.95 27.37
N TYR A 254 36.03 3.72 27.10
CA TYR A 254 34.65 3.34 27.40
C TYR A 254 33.84 3.17 26.12
N THR A 255 32.99 2.17 26.13
CA THR A 255 31.96 1.97 25.09
C THR A 255 30.64 2.54 25.59
N ILE A 256 30.03 3.40 24.79
CA ILE A 256 28.75 4.03 25.08
C ILE A 256 27.76 3.70 23.95
N LEU A 257 26.58 3.28 24.32
CA LEU A 257 25.42 3.16 23.42
C LEU A 257 24.46 4.31 23.75
N SER A 258 24.48 5.35 22.89
CA SER A 258 23.68 6.58 23.09
C SER A 258 22.30 6.45 22.44
N LEU A 259 21.46 5.53 22.93
CA LEU A 259 20.10 5.35 22.40
C LEU A 259 19.22 6.58 22.68
N ASN A 260 18.26 6.82 21.79
CA ASN A 260 17.18 7.75 22.08
C ASN A 260 16.41 7.27 23.33
N PRO A 261 16.16 8.15 24.33
CA PRO A 261 15.44 7.78 25.55
C PRO A 261 14.07 7.10 25.29
N GLU A 262 13.38 7.49 24.21
CA GLU A 262 12.07 6.94 23.85
C GLU A 262 12.09 5.43 23.51
N ILE A 263 13.25 4.92 23.08
CA ILE A 263 13.46 3.49 22.76
C ILE A 263 14.40 2.78 23.72
N ALA A 264 14.87 3.48 24.77
CA ALA A 264 15.74 2.88 25.78
C ALA A 264 14.99 1.79 26.56
N PRO A 265 15.65 0.65 26.87
CA PRO A 265 14.99 -0.46 27.56
C PRO A 265 14.64 -0.15 29.01
N ALA A 266 15.16 0.94 29.58
CA ALA A 266 14.88 1.37 30.94
C ALA A 266 14.88 2.91 31.02
N ASP A 267 13.82 3.47 31.61
CA ASP A 267 13.69 4.92 31.84
C ASP A 267 14.62 5.41 32.96
N LEU A 268 14.86 4.57 33.95
CA LEU A 268 15.66 4.88 35.10
C LEU A 268 16.37 3.62 35.64
N VAL A 269 17.66 3.76 35.91
CA VAL A 269 18.44 2.72 36.56
C VAL A 269 19.00 3.26 37.89
N VAL A 270 18.69 2.57 38.98
CA VAL A 270 19.24 2.88 40.31
C VAL A 270 20.42 1.96 40.58
N LEU A 271 21.60 2.54 40.73
CA LEU A 271 22.83 1.80 41.02
C LEU A 271 23.22 2.02 42.46
N PRO A 272 23.57 0.96 43.21
CA PRO A 272 24.09 1.12 44.56
C PRO A 272 25.49 1.75 44.53
N LEU A 273 25.77 2.65 45.46
CA LEU A 273 27.10 3.25 45.58
C LEU A 273 28.12 2.24 46.13
N PHE A 274 27.67 1.30 46.94
CA PHE A 274 28.47 0.22 47.53
C PHE A 274 27.67 -1.08 47.50
N ASP A 275 28.36 -2.16 47.20
CA ASP A 275 27.83 -3.53 47.20
C ASP A 275 27.96 -4.17 48.59
N LYS A 276 27.38 -3.52 49.61
CA LYS A 276 27.42 -3.92 51.00
C LYS A 276 26.12 -3.60 51.74
N ASP A 277 25.85 -4.35 52.80
CA ASP A 277 24.74 -4.11 53.76
C ASP A 277 23.36 -4.18 53.14
N GLY A 278 23.14 -4.98 52.10
CA GLY A 278 21.85 -5.14 51.44
C GLY A 278 21.40 -3.95 50.58
N MET A 279 22.37 -3.19 50.06
CA MET A 279 22.13 -2.10 49.10
C MET A 279 22.25 -2.53 47.62
N ASP A 280 22.44 -3.82 47.39
CA ASP A 280 22.50 -4.51 46.08
C ASP A 280 21.13 -4.88 45.50
#